data_aa120ae89b6e6fad011a2dab84868f94
#
_entry.id   aa120ae89b6e6fad011a2dab84868f94
#
_cell.length_a   1.000
_cell.length_b   1.000
_cell.length_c   1.000
_cell.angle_alpha   90.00
_cell.angle_beta   90.00
_cell.angle_gamma   90.00
#
_symmetry.space_group_name_H-M   'P 1'
#
loop_
_entity.id
_entity.type
_entity.pdbx_description
1 polymer ?
#
loop_
_entity_poly.entity_id
_entity_poly.type
_entity_poly.pdbx_seq_one_letter_code
_entity_poly.pdbx_strand_id
1 'polypeptide(L)'
;MKLSTCLTFLVGLVAAAPSELRAEANDLVDGQGFYCPQAILVFARGSTEQGNMGTLVGPYLAHGLSTQVKSLWIQGIGGDYTADLEDNFLPEGTSPEAIVEAYKMFNLAYDKCPGSLVLAGGYSQGAALLAATIPTLVGPARQQIKAAVLFGYTQNKKYDGRIPDYPADQTKVFCNNGDVVCQGVLQIKTPHLLYSAAAQGEGADFLAGKISH
;
A
#
# COMPACT_ATOMS: atom_id res chain seq x y z
N MET A 1 14.30 38.05 -51.04
CA MET A 1 14.51 37.96 -49.60
C MET A 1 13.48 36.99 -49.03
N LYS A 2 13.90 35.77 -48.62
CA LYS A 2 13.02 34.79 -47.97
C LYS A 2 13.32 34.84 -46.47
N LEU A 3 12.34 35.28 -45.66
CA LEU A 3 12.43 35.20 -44.21
C LEU A 3 12.13 33.74 -43.79
N SER A 4 13.11 33.12 -43.16
CA SER A 4 12.96 31.79 -42.53
C SER A 4 12.56 32.01 -41.07
N THR A 5 11.33 31.69 -40.75
CA THR A 5 10.81 31.77 -39.38
C THR A 5 11.21 30.49 -38.62
N CYS A 6 12.14 30.61 -37.68
CA CYS A 6 12.56 29.53 -36.81
C CYS A 6 11.55 29.37 -35.67
N LEU A 7 10.79 28.28 -35.67
CA LEU A 7 9.81 27.97 -34.63
C LEU A 7 10.55 27.21 -33.49
N THR A 8 10.85 27.92 -32.42
CA THR A 8 11.42 27.32 -31.21
C THR A 8 10.32 26.63 -30.41
N PHE A 9 10.35 25.28 -30.37
CA PHE A 9 9.53 24.49 -29.45
C PHE A 9 10.11 24.58 -28.03
N LEU A 10 9.43 25.28 -27.14
CA LEU A 10 9.66 25.21 -25.71
C LEU A 10 9.11 23.87 -25.20
N VAL A 11 9.99 22.91 -24.95
CA VAL A 11 9.65 21.72 -24.17
C VAL A 11 9.55 22.16 -22.71
N GLY A 12 8.32 22.39 -22.24
CA GLY A 12 8.06 22.63 -20.82
C GLY A 12 8.39 21.36 -20.01
N LEU A 13 9.39 21.43 -19.12
CA LEU A 13 9.55 20.45 -18.06
C LEU A 13 8.32 20.59 -17.16
N VAL A 14 7.40 19.62 -17.24
CA VAL A 14 6.38 19.44 -16.21
C VAL A 14 7.11 18.84 -15.02
N ALA A 15 7.50 19.67 -14.06
CA ALA A 15 7.91 19.22 -12.75
C ALA A 15 6.67 18.56 -12.10
N ALA A 16 6.77 17.28 -11.79
CA ALA A 16 5.73 16.62 -11.00
C ALA A 16 5.56 17.39 -9.67
N ALA A 17 4.36 17.89 -9.42
CA ALA A 17 4.05 18.51 -8.14
C ALA A 17 4.28 17.47 -7.03
N PRO A 18 4.80 17.88 -5.85
CA PRO A 18 4.95 16.96 -4.73
C PRO A 18 3.58 16.30 -4.46
N SER A 19 3.58 14.98 -4.26
CA SER A 19 2.36 14.23 -3.98
C SER A 19 1.75 14.76 -2.68
N GLU A 20 0.64 15.48 -2.78
CA GLU A 20 -0.12 15.88 -1.61
C GLU A 20 -0.56 14.63 -0.84
N LEU A 21 -0.64 14.73 0.50
CA LEU A 21 -1.14 13.65 1.36
C LEU A 21 -2.62 13.40 1.05
N ARG A 22 -2.92 12.40 0.22
CA ARG A 22 -4.27 12.09 -0.25
C ARG A 22 -4.85 10.91 0.52
N ALA A 23 -6.07 11.09 1.07
CA ALA A 23 -6.83 10.02 1.72
C ALA A 23 -7.43 9.04 0.69
N GLU A 24 -7.35 9.34 -0.61
CA GLU A 24 -7.86 8.51 -1.70
C GLU A 24 -6.88 8.47 -2.87
N ALA A 25 -6.65 7.29 -3.42
CA ALA A 25 -5.81 7.07 -4.59
C ALA A 25 -6.29 5.85 -5.39
N ASN A 26 -6.50 6.05 -6.70
CA ASN A 26 -7.07 5.06 -7.62
C ASN A 26 -6.22 4.90 -8.88
N ASP A 27 -4.90 5.17 -8.80
CA ASP A 27 -4.04 5.21 -9.98
C ASP A 27 -4.04 3.90 -10.78
N LEU A 28 -4.18 2.74 -10.10
CA LEU A 28 -4.28 1.44 -10.77
C LEU A 28 -5.63 1.28 -11.48
N VAL A 29 -6.73 1.65 -10.83
CA VAL A 29 -8.08 1.54 -11.41
C VAL A 29 -8.22 2.49 -12.60
N ASP A 30 -7.77 3.74 -12.47
CA ASP A 30 -7.94 4.80 -13.46
C ASP A 30 -6.86 4.76 -14.54
N GLY A 31 -5.69 4.21 -14.24
CA GLY A 31 -4.53 4.20 -15.14
C GLY A 31 -4.75 3.38 -16.41
N GLN A 32 -4.03 3.73 -17.47
CA GLN A 32 -4.07 3.02 -18.75
C GLN A 32 -2.92 2.00 -18.83
N GLY A 33 -3.22 0.73 -19.06
CA GLY A 33 -2.25 -0.37 -19.06
C GLY A 33 -1.08 -0.27 -20.04
N PHE A 34 -1.13 0.64 -21.03
CA PHE A 34 0.01 0.91 -21.90
C PHE A 34 1.02 1.94 -21.31
N TYR A 35 0.73 2.54 -20.14
CA TYR A 35 1.62 3.42 -19.39
C TYR A 35 1.87 2.90 -17.98
N CYS A 36 2.30 1.64 -17.87
CA CYS A 36 2.55 1.01 -16.57
C CYS A 36 3.72 1.66 -15.83
N PRO A 37 3.60 1.86 -14.50
CA PRO A 37 4.68 2.41 -13.69
C PRO A 37 5.76 1.36 -13.41
N GLN A 38 6.89 1.82 -12.84
CA GLN A 38 7.91 0.92 -12.30
C GLN A 38 7.36 0.07 -11.14
N ALA A 39 6.59 0.70 -10.25
CA ALA A 39 5.98 0.03 -9.11
C ALA A 39 4.55 0.52 -8.85
N ILE A 40 3.76 -0.34 -8.21
CA ILE A 40 2.40 -0.07 -7.75
C ILE A 40 2.37 -0.30 -6.25
N LEU A 41 2.02 0.73 -5.47
CA LEU A 41 1.68 0.59 -4.06
C LEU A 41 0.20 0.22 -3.95
N VAL A 42 -0.11 -0.96 -3.40
CA VAL A 42 -1.45 -1.35 -2.98
C VAL A 42 -1.54 -1.19 -1.46
N PHE A 43 -2.45 -0.32 -1.00
CA PHE A 43 -2.56 0.02 0.42
C PHE A 43 -3.94 -0.28 0.99
N ALA A 44 -3.98 -0.84 2.21
CA ALA A 44 -5.18 -1.10 2.99
C ALA A 44 -5.18 -0.22 4.27
N ARG A 45 -6.18 0.66 4.39
CA ARG A 45 -6.33 1.60 5.51
C ARG A 45 -6.72 0.90 6.81
N GLY A 46 -6.65 1.61 7.93
CA GLY A 46 -7.19 1.16 9.21
C GLY A 46 -8.72 1.31 9.29
N SER A 47 -9.32 0.69 10.30
CA SER A 47 -10.77 0.77 10.54
C SER A 47 -11.22 2.21 10.67
N THR A 48 -12.38 2.52 10.09
CA THR A 48 -13.07 3.82 10.15
C THR A 48 -12.33 5.01 9.51
N GLU A 49 -11.17 4.78 8.90
CA GLU A 49 -10.45 5.84 8.17
C GLU A 49 -11.17 6.23 6.87
N GLN A 50 -11.06 7.49 6.50
CA GLN A 50 -11.68 8.06 5.29
C GLN A 50 -10.93 7.66 4.00
N GLY A 51 -11.66 7.70 2.88
CA GLY A 51 -11.12 7.35 1.57
C GLY A 51 -10.77 5.86 1.46
N ASN A 52 -9.82 5.53 0.62
CA ASN A 52 -9.27 4.17 0.50
C ASN A 52 -7.80 4.06 0.97
N MET A 53 -7.16 5.19 1.22
CA MET A 53 -5.79 5.28 1.75
C MET A 53 -5.74 5.57 3.26
N GLY A 54 -6.86 6.03 3.85
CA GLY A 54 -6.87 6.56 5.21
C GLY A 54 -6.14 7.91 5.34
N THR A 55 -5.88 8.33 6.56
CA THR A 55 -5.25 9.62 6.87
C THR A 55 -4.01 9.52 7.75
N LEU A 56 -3.83 8.39 8.46
CA LEU A 56 -2.78 8.24 9.48
C LEU A 56 -1.49 7.61 8.94
N VAL A 57 -1.58 6.70 7.93
CA VAL A 57 -0.42 5.91 7.50
C VAL A 57 -0.27 5.91 5.98
N GLY A 58 -1.33 5.58 5.22
CA GLY A 58 -1.26 5.39 3.78
C GLY A 58 -0.68 6.57 3.01
N PRO A 59 -1.18 7.81 3.23
CA PRO A 59 -0.67 8.99 2.55
C PRO A 59 0.81 9.26 2.83
N TYR A 60 1.29 8.97 4.03
CA TYR A 60 2.69 9.16 4.42
C TYR A 60 3.60 8.11 3.77
N LEU A 61 3.17 6.83 3.73
CA LEU A 61 3.89 5.77 3.03
C LEU A 61 4.00 6.09 1.53
N ALA A 62 2.89 6.49 0.92
CA ALA A 62 2.85 6.88 -0.49
C ALA A 62 3.77 8.07 -0.78
N HIS A 63 3.77 9.09 0.08
CA HIS A 63 4.66 10.24 -0.03
C HIS A 63 6.14 9.82 0.06
N GLY A 64 6.53 9.04 1.08
CA GLY A 64 7.89 8.55 1.23
C GLY A 64 8.38 7.74 0.02
N LEU A 65 7.53 6.84 -0.51
CA LEU A 65 7.84 6.09 -1.73
C LEU A 65 7.96 6.96 -2.97
N SER A 66 7.10 7.97 -3.14
CA SER A 66 7.13 8.85 -4.32
C SER A 66 8.42 9.66 -4.45
N THR A 67 9.16 9.85 -3.36
CA THR A 67 10.47 10.50 -3.38
C THR A 67 11.61 9.57 -3.82
N GLN A 68 11.38 8.26 -3.83
CA GLN A 68 12.41 7.24 -4.05
C GLN A 68 12.17 6.42 -5.33
N VAL A 69 10.92 6.32 -5.78
CA VAL A 69 10.51 5.51 -6.93
C VAL A 69 10.19 6.42 -8.11
N LYS A 70 10.87 6.25 -9.23
CA LYS A 70 10.76 7.10 -10.43
C LYS A 70 9.35 7.20 -10.99
N SER A 71 8.62 6.09 -11.00
CA SER A 71 7.27 5.99 -11.51
C SER A 71 6.48 5.06 -10.61
N LEU A 72 5.55 5.63 -9.85
CA LEU A 72 4.76 4.96 -8.83
C LEU A 72 3.28 5.23 -9.07
N TRP A 73 2.49 4.17 -9.17
CA TRP A 73 1.05 4.25 -9.00
C TRP A 73 0.67 3.92 -7.58
N ILE A 74 -0.31 4.63 -7.04
CA ILE A 74 -0.81 4.47 -5.68
C ILE A 74 -2.27 4.03 -5.77
N GLN A 75 -2.58 2.91 -5.14
CA GLN A 75 -3.92 2.33 -5.13
C GLN A 75 -4.33 1.97 -3.70
N GLY A 76 -5.36 2.63 -3.19
CA GLY A 76 -6.03 2.23 -1.97
C GLY A 76 -7.04 1.10 -2.22
N ILE A 77 -7.13 0.14 -1.32
CA ILE A 77 -8.19 -0.87 -1.35
C ILE A 77 -9.47 -0.23 -0.80
N GLY A 78 -10.50 -0.18 -1.62
CA GLY A 78 -11.84 0.34 -1.33
C GLY A 78 -12.90 -0.69 -1.65
N GLY A 79 -14.00 -0.26 -2.29
CA GLY A 79 -15.09 -1.17 -2.70
C GLY A 79 -15.68 -1.94 -1.53
N ASP A 80 -15.67 -3.27 -1.62
CA ASP A 80 -16.18 -4.16 -0.58
C ASP A 80 -15.31 -4.17 0.71
N TYR A 81 -14.13 -3.52 0.71
CA TYR A 81 -13.38 -3.22 1.93
C TYR A 81 -13.88 -1.92 2.56
N THR A 82 -14.89 -2.00 3.39
CA THR A 82 -15.49 -0.87 4.12
C THR A 82 -14.64 -0.41 5.30
N ALA A 83 -13.76 -1.27 5.81
CA ALA A 83 -12.96 -1.07 7.02
C ALA A 83 -13.82 -0.84 8.27
N ASP A 84 -14.91 -1.60 8.39
CA ASP A 84 -15.78 -1.55 9.56
C ASP A 84 -15.06 -2.07 10.81
N LEU A 85 -15.32 -1.42 11.94
CA LEU A 85 -14.64 -1.76 13.19
C LEU A 85 -14.93 -3.19 13.66
N GLU A 86 -16.16 -3.64 13.45
CA GLU A 86 -16.67 -4.95 13.83
C GLU A 86 -15.92 -6.10 13.16
N ASP A 87 -15.43 -5.89 11.94
CA ASP A 87 -14.68 -6.90 11.19
C ASP A 87 -13.36 -7.32 11.85
N ASN A 88 -12.81 -6.49 12.75
CA ASN A 88 -11.65 -6.88 13.54
C ASN A 88 -11.90 -8.07 14.50
N PHE A 89 -13.16 -8.37 14.80
CA PHE A 89 -13.53 -9.53 15.66
C PHE A 89 -13.71 -10.82 14.85
N LEU A 90 -13.66 -10.76 13.52
CA LEU A 90 -13.67 -11.95 12.67
C LEU A 90 -12.34 -12.72 12.80
N PRO A 91 -12.31 -14.03 12.49
CA PRO A 91 -11.13 -14.88 12.66
C PRO A 91 -9.85 -14.36 12.00
N GLU A 92 -9.98 -13.72 10.83
CA GLU A 92 -8.84 -13.14 10.10
C GLU A 92 -8.60 -11.65 10.42
N GLY A 93 -9.42 -11.06 11.31
CA GLY A 93 -9.35 -9.64 11.68
C GLY A 93 -9.83 -8.70 10.59
N THR A 94 -10.60 -9.23 9.63
CA THR A 94 -11.23 -8.53 8.52
C THR A 94 -12.33 -9.40 7.91
N SER A 95 -13.22 -8.82 7.07
CA SER A 95 -14.31 -9.57 6.44
C SER A 95 -13.86 -10.41 5.24
N PRO A 96 -14.57 -11.49 4.91
CA PRO A 96 -14.34 -12.26 3.69
C PRO A 96 -14.48 -11.43 2.42
N GLU A 97 -15.43 -10.50 2.39
CA GLU A 97 -15.67 -9.58 1.28
C GLU A 97 -14.46 -8.68 1.03
N ALA A 98 -13.86 -8.16 2.11
CA ALA A 98 -12.63 -7.39 2.05
C ALA A 98 -11.46 -8.21 1.47
N ILE A 99 -11.31 -9.48 1.87
CA ILE A 99 -10.27 -10.38 1.35
C ILE A 99 -10.46 -10.58 -0.17
N VAL A 100 -11.69 -10.78 -0.63
CA VAL A 100 -12.02 -10.90 -2.05
C VAL A 100 -11.70 -9.59 -2.80
N GLU A 101 -11.99 -8.44 -2.21
CA GLU A 101 -11.68 -7.14 -2.82
C GLU A 101 -10.17 -6.92 -2.94
N ALA A 102 -9.41 -7.19 -1.89
CA ALA A 102 -7.96 -7.10 -1.94
C ALA A 102 -7.37 -8.09 -2.97
N TYR A 103 -7.89 -9.32 -3.04
CA TYR A 103 -7.51 -10.31 -4.05
C TYR A 103 -7.73 -9.78 -5.48
N LYS A 104 -8.87 -9.13 -5.74
CA LYS A 104 -9.16 -8.50 -7.04
C LYS A 104 -8.14 -7.40 -7.37
N MET A 105 -7.74 -6.55 -6.39
CA MET A 105 -6.77 -5.48 -6.61
C MET A 105 -5.38 -6.02 -7.00
N PHE A 106 -4.90 -7.06 -6.35
CA PHE A 106 -3.61 -7.66 -6.71
C PHE A 106 -3.65 -8.33 -8.10
N ASN A 107 -4.74 -9.00 -8.46
CA ASN A 107 -4.88 -9.56 -9.80
C ASN A 107 -5.02 -8.45 -10.86
N LEU A 108 -5.77 -7.38 -10.57
CA LEU A 108 -5.86 -6.23 -11.47
C LEU A 108 -4.48 -5.60 -11.74
N ALA A 109 -3.61 -5.54 -10.73
CA ALA A 109 -2.25 -5.04 -10.90
C ALA A 109 -1.46 -5.90 -11.92
N TYR A 110 -1.59 -7.22 -11.84
CA TYR A 110 -0.96 -8.12 -12.79
C TYR A 110 -1.60 -8.02 -14.17
N ASP A 111 -2.93 -8.07 -14.26
CA ASP A 111 -3.66 -8.06 -15.53
C ASP A 111 -3.39 -6.78 -16.33
N LYS A 112 -3.33 -5.64 -15.63
CA LYS A 112 -3.12 -4.33 -16.24
C LYS A 112 -1.66 -4.02 -16.51
N CYS A 113 -0.78 -4.37 -15.57
CA CYS A 113 0.65 -4.02 -15.58
C CYS A 113 1.54 -5.20 -15.16
N PRO A 114 1.64 -6.26 -15.98
CA PRO A 114 2.38 -7.47 -15.61
C PRO A 114 3.89 -7.23 -15.39
N GLY A 115 4.44 -6.15 -15.95
CA GLY A 115 5.85 -5.78 -15.80
C GLY A 115 6.16 -4.87 -14.60
N SER A 116 5.14 -4.34 -13.91
CA SER A 116 5.33 -3.51 -12.73
C SER A 116 5.62 -4.36 -11.50
N LEU A 117 6.36 -3.84 -10.53
CA LEU A 117 6.55 -4.46 -9.22
C LEU A 117 5.41 -4.02 -8.29
N VAL A 118 4.87 -4.92 -7.48
CA VAL A 118 3.84 -4.58 -6.50
C VAL A 118 4.46 -4.49 -5.11
N LEU A 119 4.14 -3.40 -4.42
CA LEU A 119 4.48 -3.14 -3.02
C LEU A 119 3.16 -3.10 -2.23
N ALA A 120 3.10 -3.77 -1.09
CA ALA A 120 1.91 -3.82 -0.27
C ALA A 120 2.11 -3.04 1.04
N GLY A 121 1.13 -2.28 1.47
CA GLY A 121 1.13 -1.57 2.74
C GLY A 121 -0.20 -1.70 3.45
N GLY A 122 -0.19 -1.94 4.77
CA GLY A 122 -1.44 -2.04 5.54
C GLY A 122 -1.31 -1.46 6.94
N TYR A 123 -2.39 -0.85 7.42
CA TYR A 123 -2.46 -0.30 8.77
C TYR A 123 -3.63 -0.92 9.55
N SER A 124 -3.35 -1.34 10.79
CA SER A 124 -4.36 -1.87 11.73
C SER A 124 -5.14 -3.04 11.08
N GLN A 125 -6.46 -2.94 10.89
CA GLN A 125 -7.27 -3.92 10.16
C GLN A 125 -6.75 -4.15 8.74
N GLY A 126 -6.27 -3.10 8.05
CA GLY A 126 -5.68 -3.24 6.71
C GLY A 126 -4.41 -4.11 6.70
N ALA A 127 -3.63 -4.13 7.79
CA ALA A 127 -2.52 -5.06 7.94
C ALA A 127 -3.00 -6.52 8.06
N ALA A 128 -4.10 -6.77 8.78
CA ALA A 128 -4.74 -8.08 8.84
C ALA A 128 -5.30 -8.49 7.47
N LEU A 129 -5.93 -7.56 6.75
CA LEU A 129 -6.43 -7.81 5.40
C LEU A 129 -5.32 -8.29 4.45
N LEU A 130 -4.17 -7.62 4.44
CA LEU A 130 -3.04 -8.06 3.61
C LEU A 130 -2.53 -9.44 4.03
N ALA A 131 -2.41 -9.68 5.34
CA ALA A 131 -1.95 -10.96 5.86
C ALA A 131 -2.91 -12.12 5.57
N ALA A 132 -4.21 -11.85 5.47
CA ALA A 132 -5.21 -12.83 5.07
C ALA A 132 -5.26 -13.04 3.54
N THR A 133 -4.99 -11.99 2.75
CA THR A 133 -5.13 -12.03 1.29
C THR A 133 -3.89 -12.58 0.59
N ILE A 134 -2.68 -12.10 0.93
CA ILE A 134 -1.44 -12.46 0.21
C ILE A 134 -1.21 -13.98 0.15
N PRO A 135 -1.48 -14.77 1.20
CA PRO A 135 -1.36 -16.23 1.14
C PRO A 135 -2.29 -16.91 0.13
N THR A 136 -3.45 -16.31 -0.15
CA THR A 136 -4.45 -16.88 -1.06
C THR A 136 -4.15 -16.64 -2.54
N LEU A 137 -3.28 -15.65 -2.83
CA LEU A 137 -2.85 -15.35 -4.19
C LEU A 137 -1.99 -16.49 -4.75
N VAL A 138 -2.14 -16.73 -6.04
CA VAL A 138 -1.40 -17.77 -6.75
C VAL A 138 -0.77 -17.22 -8.03
N GLY A 139 0.22 -17.95 -8.55
CA GLY A 139 0.83 -17.65 -9.85
C GLY A 139 1.50 -16.28 -9.95
N PRO A 140 1.42 -15.62 -11.13
CA PRO A 140 2.17 -14.38 -11.38
C PRO A 140 1.76 -13.20 -10.52
N ALA A 141 0.47 -13.05 -10.18
CA ALA A 141 0.01 -11.95 -9.31
C ALA A 141 0.68 -11.99 -7.93
N ARG A 142 0.83 -13.20 -7.35
CA ARG A 142 1.58 -13.38 -6.10
C ARG A 142 3.07 -13.05 -6.26
N GLN A 143 3.69 -13.51 -7.36
CA GLN A 143 5.12 -13.30 -7.63
C GLN A 143 5.46 -11.83 -7.88
N GLN A 144 4.48 -11.04 -8.31
CA GLN A 144 4.61 -9.61 -8.55
C GLN A 144 4.77 -8.82 -7.25
N ILE A 145 4.25 -9.33 -6.12
CA ILE A 145 4.40 -8.68 -4.80
C ILE A 145 5.84 -8.89 -4.31
N LYS A 146 6.59 -7.79 -4.20
CA LYS A 146 8.02 -7.82 -3.82
C LYS A 146 8.25 -7.59 -2.34
N ALA A 147 7.39 -6.83 -1.70
CA ALA A 147 7.45 -6.62 -0.26
C ALA A 147 6.13 -6.13 0.31
N ALA A 148 5.97 -6.31 1.62
CA ALA A 148 4.85 -5.81 2.39
C ALA A 148 5.31 -5.14 3.69
N VAL A 149 4.67 -4.02 4.05
CA VAL A 149 4.85 -3.35 5.33
C VAL A 149 3.52 -3.31 6.10
N LEU A 150 3.56 -3.70 7.36
CA LEU A 150 2.39 -3.79 8.23
C LEU A 150 2.59 -2.87 9.44
N PHE A 151 1.66 -1.94 9.68
CA PHE A 151 1.71 -1.00 10.79
C PHE A 151 0.58 -1.28 11.77
N GLY A 152 0.89 -1.40 13.07
CA GLY A 152 -0.11 -1.64 14.11
C GLY A 152 -0.96 -2.91 13.84
N TYR A 153 -0.32 -3.97 13.40
CA TYR A 153 -0.93 -5.18 12.88
C TYR A 153 -1.77 -5.91 13.93
N THR A 154 -3.10 -5.99 13.73
CA THR A 154 -4.06 -6.55 14.69
C THR A 154 -3.86 -8.06 14.93
N GLN A 155 -3.40 -8.81 13.93
CA GLN A 155 -3.11 -10.23 14.01
C GLN A 155 -1.63 -10.55 14.29
N ASN A 156 -0.83 -9.52 14.66
CA ASN A 156 0.61 -9.66 14.87
C ASN A 156 0.98 -10.76 15.85
N LYS A 157 0.28 -10.86 16.98
CA LYS A 157 0.50 -11.91 17.99
C LYS A 157 0.13 -13.29 17.47
N LYS A 158 -0.94 -13.41 16.68
CA LYS A 158 -1.42 -14.68 16.11
C LYS A 158 -0.41 -15.27 15.13
N TYR A 159 0.23 -14.42 14.33
CA TYR A 159 1.13 -14.84 13.25
C TYR A 159 2.61 -14.52 13.51
N ASP A 160 2.97 -14.22 14.77
CA ASP A 160 4.36 -13.97 15.19
C ASP A 160 5.09 -12.95 14.30
N GLY A 161 4.41 -11.81 14.03
CA GLY A 161 4.97 -10.73 13.23
C GLY A 161 5.16 -11.06 11.74
N ARG A 162 4.39 -11.98 11.19
CA ARG A 162 4.55 -12.47 9.82
C ARG A 162 3.26 -12.38 9.01
N ILE A 163 3.43 -12.43 7.71
CA ILE A 163 2.35 -12.81 6.78
C ILE A 163 2.50 -14.31 6.55
N PRO A 164 1.44 -15.13 6.81
CA PRO A 164 1.49 -16.58 6.56
C PRO A 164 1.95 -16.88 5.12
N ASP A 165 2.75 -17.92 4.96
CA ASP A 165 3.23 -18.41 3.66
C ASP A 165 3.88 -17.34 2.76
N TYR A 166 4.38 -16.24 3.33
CA TYR A 166 5.07 -15.18 2.61
C TYR A 166 6.49 -14.98 3.18
N PRO A 167 7.52 -14.68 2.36
CA PRO A 167 8.90 -14.59 2.83
C PRO A 167 9.10 -13.53 3.92
N ALA A 168 9.74 -13.93 5.02
CA ALA A 168 9.96 -13.05 6.17
C ALA A 168 10.86 -11.85 5.82
N ASP A 169 11.83 -12.02 4.91
CA ASP A 169 12.71 -10.95 4.43
C ASP A 169 12.01 -9.97 3.46
N GLN A 170 10.82 -10.33 2.98
CA GLN A 170 9.95 -9.44 2.20
C GLN A 170 8.84 -8.80 3.04
N THR A 171 8.82 -9.04 4.35
CA THR A 171 7.83 -8.47 5.28
C THR A 171 8.51 -7.63 6.35
N LYS A 172 8.01 -6.42 6.60
CA LYS A 172 8.41 -5.61 7.75
C LYS A 172 7.18 -5.19 8.55
N VAL A 173 7.19 -5.47 9.85
CA VAL A 173 6.11 -5.11 10.77
C VAL A 173 6.58 -4.00 11.71
N PHE A 174 5.76 -2.99 11.85
CA PHE A 174 5.96 -1.87 12.76
C PHE A 174 4.93 -1.94 13.89
N CYS A 175 5.41 -2.13 15.12
CA CYS A 175 4.62 -2.13 16.32
C CYS A 175 5.25 -1.18 17.34
N ASN A 176 4.67 -0.01 17.51
CA ASN A 176 5.15 1.00 18.45
C ASN A 176 5.12 0.46 19.88
N ASN A 177 6.10 0.86 20.69
CA ASN A 177 6.11 0.49 22.11
C ASN A 177 4.83 1.00 22.78
N GLY A 178 4.09 0.11 23.46
CA GLY A 178 2.80 0.40 24.07
C GLY A 178 1.58 0.29 23.16
N ASP A 179 1.77 -0.06 21.88
CA ASP A 179 0.65 -0.43 21.01
C ASP A 179 0.15 -1.83 21.34
N VAL A 180 -0.89 -1.88 22.17
CA VAL A 180 -1.49 -3.13 22.63
C VAL A 180 -2.28 -3.87 21.53
N VAL A 181 -2.61 -3.19 20.44
CA VAL A 181 -3.26 -3.80 19.27
C VAL A 181 -2.37 -4.88 18.68
N CYS A 182 -1.07 -4.65 18.58
CA CYS A 182 -0.09 -5.64 18.16
C CYS A 182 0.00 -6.86 19.11
N GLN A 183 -0.54 -6.75 20.33
CA GLN A 183 -0.62 -7.83 21.31
C GLN A 183 -1.95 -8.59 21.24
N GLY A 184 -2.79 -8.26 20.26
CA GLY A 184 -4.13 -8.87 20.09
C GLY A 184 -5.19 -8.27 21.01
N VAL A 185 -4.96 -7.08 21.54
CA VAL A 185 -5.94 -6.36 22.37
C VAL A 185 -6.46 -5.17 21.57
N LEU A 186 -7.71 -5.24 21.11
CA LEU A 186 -8.33 -4.18 20.30
C LEU A 186 -8.69 -2.95 21.18
N GLN A 187 -7.66 -2.26 21.64
CA GLN A 187 -7.76 -1.00 22.39
C GLN A 187 -6.87 0.05 21.75
N ILE A 188 -7.50 1.03 21.08
CA ILE A 188 -6.78 2.10 20.41
C ILE A 188 -6.22 3.08 21.44
N LYS A 189 -4.89 3.16 21.51
CA LYS A 189 -4.14 4.10 22.35
C LYS A 189 -3.26 4.97 21.44
N THR A 190 -2.71 6.04 22.01
CA THR A 190 -1.84 6.98 21.27
C THR A 190 -0.73 6.30 20.45
N PRO A 191 0.00 5.27 20.94
CA PRO A 191 1.03 4.62 20.13
C PRO A 191 0.50 4.00 18.84
N HIS A 192 -0.76 3.50 18.84
CA HIS A 192 -1.40 2.94 17.64
C HIS A 192 -1.65 4.00 16.54
N LEU A 193 -1.77 5.27 16.91
CA LEU A 193 -2.05 6.38 15.98
C LEU A 193 -0.79 7.08 15.46
N LEU A 194 0.42 6.66 15.89
CA LEU A 194 1.67 7.38 15.64
C LEU A 194 2.61 6.62 14.69
N TYR A 195 2.11 6.15 13.54
CA TYR A 195 2.92 5.45 12.55
C TYR A 195 3.34 6.31 11.35
N SER A 196 2.88 7.56 11.24
CA SER A 196 3.15 8.41 10.06
C SER A 196 4.64 8.57 9.75
N ALA A 197 5.46 8.84 10.77
CA ALA A 197 6.91 8.99 10.60
C ALA A 197 7.59 7.68 10.16
N ALA A 198 7.21 6.55 10.78
CA ALA A 198 7.72 5.23 10.39
C ALA A 198 7.28 4.85 8.98
N ALA A 199 6.07 5.22 8.57
CA ALA A 199 5.55 4.95 7.23
C ALA A 199 6.31 5.74 6.18
N GLN A 200 6.49 7.06 6.41
CA GLN A 200 7.16 7.94 5.45
C GLN A 200 8.68 7.65 5.35
N GLY A 201 9.32 7.24 6.44
CA GLY A 201 10.75 6.90 6.51
C GLY A 201 10.98 5.41 6.31
N GLU A 202 11.24 4.69 7.40
CA GLU A 202 11.69 3.29 7.37
C GLU A 202 10.79 2.32 6.57
N GLY A 203 9.47 2.56 6.54
CA GLY A 203 8.53 1.74 5.76
C GLY A 203 8.72 1.95 4.27
N ALA A 204 8.82 3.21 3.84
CA ALA A 204 9.09 3.56 2.45
C ALA A 204 10.49 3.08 2.01
N ASP A 205 11.52 3.26 2.85
CA ASP A 205 12.89 2.79 2.58
C ASP A 205 12.94 1.28 2.38
N PHE A 206 12.25 0.53 3.25
CA PHE A 206 12.20 -0.92 3.12
C PHE A 206 11.56 -1.37 1.79
N LEU A 207 10.43 -0.77 1.42
CA LEU A 207 9.75 -1.10 0.17
C LEU A 207 10.57 -0.67 -1.06
N ALA A 208 11.13 0.53 -1.06
CA ALA A 208 11.96 1.04 -2.15
C ALA A 208 13.22 0.18 -2.36
N GLY A 209 13.84 -0.29 -1.28
CA GLY A 209 14.99 -1.20 -1.33
C GLY A 209 14.71 -2.52 -2.04
N LYS A 210 13.45 -2.98 -2.11
CA LYS A 210 13.05 -4.21 -2.82
C LYS A 210 12.78 -4.02 -4.32
N ILE A 211 12.82 -2.79 -4.80
CA ILE A 211 12.68 -2.47 -6.23
C ILE A 211 14.04 -2.55 -6.96
N SER A 212 15.12 -2.35 -6.23
CA SER A 212 16.48 -2.16 -6.79
C SER A 212 17.23 -3.47 -7.06
N HIS A 213 16.58 -4.64 -6.86
CA HIS A 213 17.23 -5.96 -6.99
C HIS A 213 16.53 -6.87 -7.98
#